data_312437dc12615fa11627b231b15cc520
#
_entry.id   312437dc12615fa11627b231b15cc520
#
_cell.length_a   1.000
_cell.length_b   1.000
_cell.length_c   1.000
_cell.angle_alpha   90.00
_cell.angle_beta   90.00
_cell.angle_gamma   90.00
#
_symmetry.space_group_name_H-M   'P 1'
#
loop_
_entity.id
_entity.type
_entity.pdbx_description
1 polymer ?
#
loop_
_entity_poly.entity_id
_entity_poly.type
_entity_poly.pdbx_seq_one_letter_code
_entity_poly.pdbx_strand_id
1 'polypeptide(L)'
;MHEPATLPHHALVTAPGASPSRCMLVLHGIFGSGGNFRTFTRALATACPDWTFVLVDLRAHGLSTSLPPPHTLAAAADDLARLSAALPLDVRGVMGHSFGGKVALAYADRRRGELDQLWVLDSTPSARPSGMDRVGAAKILAMLESFPAELPSRDRFLELVTSHGVARAEADWLAMNVRREGDAFRFRLDLAAIRDLLADYFAQDLWPVVERPDGRRHTGFVIGGRSDTVSADDRARVASLAAKDPTLSVHVLPNAGHWVHVDDPEGLLRILGAALGG
;
A
#
# COMPACT_ATOMS: atom_id res chain seq x y z
N MET A 1 -7.90 -19.66 27.55
CA MET A 1 -7.56 -20.00 26.15
C MET A 1 -7.53 -18.65 25.42
N HIS A 2 -6.36 -18.23 24.90
CA HIS A 2 -6.30 -17.07 24.03
C HIS A 2 -6.95 -17.45 22.71
N GLU A 3 -7.97 -16.70 22.29
CA GLU A 3 -8.46 -16.80 20.91
C GLU A 3 -7.26 -16.54 19.97
N PRO A 4 -7.10 -17.32 18.89
CA PRO A 4 -6.04 -17.05 17.94
C PRO A 4 -6.22 -15.63 17.39
N ALA A 5 -5.18 -14.81 17.48
CA ALA A 5 -5.22 -13.45 17.00
C ALA A 5 -5.63 -13.44 15.52
N THR A 6 -6.66 -12.66 15.18
CA THR A 6 -7.14 -12.53 13.80
C THR A 6 -6.01 -11.98 12.92
N LEU A 7 -5.65 -12.73 11.87
CA LEU A 7 -4.64 -12.32 10.89
C LEU A 7 -5.28 -11.51 9.75
N PRO A 8 -4.52 -10.60 9.12
CA PRO A 8 -4.95 -9.97 7.88
C PRO A 8 -5.22 -11.02 6.79
N HIS A 9 -6.30 -10.81 6.03
CA HIS A 9 -6.55 -11.59 4.83
C HIS A 9 -5.42 -11.36 3.82
N HIS A 10 -4.99 -12.43 3.16
CA HIS A 10 -3.90 -12.37 2.18
C HIS A 10 -4.06 -13.44 1.10
N ALA A 11 -3.36 -13.23 -0.01
CA ALA A 11 -3.26 -14.19 -1.10
C ALA A 11 -1.80 -14.31 -1.55
N LEU A 12 -1.40 -15.52 -1.88
CA LEU A 12 -0.04 -15.79 -2.37
C LEU A 12 -0.01 -15.75 -3.90
N VAL A 13 1.05 -15.16 -4.44
CA VAL A 13 1.36 -15.17 -5.88
C VAL A 13 2.78 -15.67 -6.05
N THR A 14 2.91 -16.82 -6.71
CA THR A 14 4.17 -17.51 -7.00
C THR A 14 4.21 -17.83 -8.48
N ALA A 15 5.39 -17.85 -9.10
CA ALA A 15 5.56 -18.29 -10.46
C ALA A 15 5.18 -19.78 -10.60
N PRO A 16 4.54 -20.21 -11.69
CA PRO A 16 4.19 -21.59 -11.92
C PRO A 16 5.45 -22.50 -11.88
N GLY A 17 5.40 -23.55 -11.07
CA GLY A 17 6.51 -24.51 -10.94
C GLY A 17 7.71 -24.03 -10.11
N ALA A 18 7.69 -22.78 -9.60
CA ALA A 18 8.76 -22.29 -8.72
C ALA A 18 8.63 -22.86 -7.29
N SER A 19 9.76 -22.92 -6.61
CA SER A 19 9.87 -23.29 -5.19
C SER A 19 10.61 -22.17 -4.43
N PRO A 20 9.96 -21.04 -4.21
CA PRO A 20 10.58 -19.88 -3.59
C PRO A 20 10.97 -20.17 -2.13
N SER A 21 12.07 -19.58 -1.68
CA SER A 21 12.55 -19.68 -0.29
C SER A 21 12.17 -18.49 0.57
N ARG A 22 11.72 -17.40 -0.04
CA ARG A 22 11.45 -16.12 0.62
C ARG A 22 10.18 -15.45 0.07
N CYS A 23 9.61 -14.55 0.85
CA CYS A 23 8.45 -13.82 0.39
C CYS A 23 8.54 -12.32 0.66
N MET A 24 7.75 -11.57 -0.10
CA MET A 24 7.58 -10.13 0.00
C MET A 24 6.12 -9.79 0.28
N LEU A 25 5.86 -9.02 1.33
CA LEU A 25 4.55 -8.44 1.58
C LEU A 25 4.28 -7.33 0.58
N VAL A 26 3.09 -7.31 -0.02
CA VAL A 26 2.65 -6.30 -0.99
C VAL A 26 1.42 -5.59 -0.43
N LEU A 27 1.56 -4.28 -0.19
CA LEU A 27 0.62 -3.45 0.54
C LEU A 27 -0.02 -2.42 -0.39
N HIS A 28 -1.34 -2.42 -0.43
CA HIS A 28 -2.14 -1.50 -1.25
C HIS A 28 -2.27 -0.11 -0.61
N GLY A 29 -2.75 0.87 -1.40
CA GLY A 29 -3.10 2.21 -0.93
C GLY A 29 -4.44 2.25 -0.18
N ILE A 30 -4.74 3.41 0.45
CA ILE A 30 -6.02 3.64 1.14
C ILE A 30 -7.19 3.37 0.16
N PHE A 31 -8.30 2.85 0.62
CA PHE A 31 -9.47 2.38 -0.14
C PHE A 31 -9.22 1.18 -1.07
N GLY A 32 -8.00 0.65 -1.13
CA GLY A 32 -7.62 -0.48 -1.99
C GLY A 32 -7.85 -1.85 -1.33
N SER A 33 -7.25 -2.86 -1.97
CA SER A 33 -7.12 -4.22 -1.47
C SER A 33 -5.89 -4.89 -2.08
N GLY A 34 -5.44 -6.02 -1.53
CA GLY A 34 -4.34 -6.81 -2.10
C GLY A 34 -4.58 -7.18 -3.57
N GLY A 35 -5.86 -7.32 -3.95
CA GLY A 35 -6.26 -7.61 -5.34
C GLY A 35 -5.79 -6.59 -6.38
N ASN A 36 -5.55 -5.33 -5.98
CA ASN A 36 -5.08 -4.27 -6.88
C ASN A 36 -3.71 -4.59 -7.49
N PHE A 37 -2.88 -5.35 -6.79
CA PHE A 37 -1.54 -5.73 -7.25
C PHE A 37 -1.48 -7.09 -7.96
N ARG A 38 -2.59 -7.83 -8.07
CA ARG A 38 -2.60 -9.21 -8.57
C ARG A 38 -1.99 -9.38 -9.96
N THR A 39 -2.35 -8.52 -10.89
CA THR A 39 -1.84 -8.59 -12.28
C THR A 39 -0.35 -8.26 -12.32
N PHE A 40 0.06 -7.19 -11.66
CA PHE A 40 1.45 -6.78 -11.58
C PHE A 40 2.33 -7.84 -10.92
N THR A 41 1.92 -8.37 -9.77
CA THR A 41 2.73 -9.36 -9.03
C THR A 41 2.81 -10.71 -9.73
N ARG A 42 1.87 -11.08 -10.59
CA ARG A 42 2.01 -12.26 -11.46
C ARG A 42 3.18 -12.10 -12.45
N ALA A 43 3.30 -10.94 -13.08
CA ALA A 43 4.42 -10.64 -13.96
C ALA A 43 5.75 -10.59 -13.17
N LEU A 44 5.73 -9.96 -11.99
CA LEU A 44 6.91 -9.88 -11.12
C LEU A 44 7.35 -11.25 -10.59
N ALA A 45 6.42 -12.12 -10.22
CA ALA A 45 6.73 -13.49 -9.80
C ALA A 45 7.39 -14.30 -10.93
N THR A 46 6.93 -14.12 -12.17
CA THR A 46 7.57 -14.76 -13.34
C THR A 46 9.00 -14.26 -13.55
N ALA A 47 9.24 -12.96 -13.34
CA ALA A 47 10.58 -12.37 -13.46
C ALA A 47 11.51 -12.70 -12.27
N CYS A 48 10.94 -12.97 -11.08
CA CYS A 48 11.67 -13.21 -9.85
C CYS A 48 11.16 -14.50 -9.17
N PRO A 49 11.44 -15.69 -9.72
CA PRO A 49 10.84 -16.97 -9.29
C PRO A 49 11.28 -17.40 -7.87
N ASP A 50 12.33 -16.81 -7.30
CA ASP A 50 12.78 -17.05 -5.92
C ASP A 50 11.91 -16.37 -4.87
N TRP A 51 10.93 -15.55 -5.30
CA TRP A 51 10.03 -14.82 -4.42
C TRP A 51 8.59 -15.29 -4.53
N THR A 52 7.92 -15.41 -3.38
CA THR A 52 6.46 -15.39 -3.28
C THR A 52 6.01 -13.97 -2.90
N PHE A 53 5.01 -13.44 -3.59
CA PHE A 53 4.40 -12.15 -3.25
C PHE A 53 3.12 -12.39 -2.46
N VAL A 54 3.07 -11.82 -1.26
CA VAL A 54 1.93 -11.93 -0.34
C VAL A 54 1.09 -10.66 -0.45
N LEU A 55 -0.01 -10.75 -1.18
CA LEU A 55 -0.95 -9.64 -1.36
C LEU A 55 -1.80 -9.51 -0.10
N VAL A 56 -1.58 -8.47 0.69
CA VAL A 56 -2.23 -8.29 1.98
C VAL A 56 -3.39 -7.32 1.86
N ASP A 57 -4.55 -7.68 2.37
CA ASP A 57 -5.61 -6.71 2.70
C ASP A 57 -5.25 -6.06 4.03
N LEU A 58 -4.91 -4.79 4.02
CA LEU A 58 -4.59 -4.04 5.24
C LEU A 58 -5.83 -3.92 6.14
N ARG A 59 -5.62 -3.69 7.46
CA ARG A 59 -6.72 -3.49 8.41
C ARG A 59 -7.76 -2.50 7.89
N ALA A 60 -9.03 -2.75 8.19
CA ALA A 60 -10.20 -2.00 7.72
C ALA A 60 -10.43 -2.03 6.19
N HIS A 61 -9.67 -2.84 5.42
CA HIS A 61 -9.81 -2.97 3.98
C HIS A 61 -10.07 -4.43 3.54
N GLY A 62 -10.61 -4.56 2.31
CA GLY A 62 -10.81 -5.86 1.66
C GLY A 62 -11.60 -6.83 2.52
N LEU A 63 -10.99 -7.95 2.88
CA LEU A 63 -11.53 -8.97 3.80
C LEU A 63 -10.95 -8.86 5.22
N SER A 64 -10.13 -7.85 5.51
CA SER A 64 -9.53 -7.56 6.83
C SER A 64 -10.35 -6.55 7.66
N THR A 65 -11.66 -6.52 7.50
CA THR A 65 -12.55 -5.56 8.17
C THR A 65 -12.81 -5.87 9.65
N SER A 66 -12.49 -7.09 10.10
CA SER A 66 -12.72 -7.53 11.50
C SER A 66 -11.54 -7.27 12.44
N LEU A 67 -10.43 -6.70 11.95
CA LEU A 67 -9.29 -6.38 12.81
C LEU A 67 -9.65 -5.22 13.76
N PRO A 68 -9.43 -5.39 15.09
CA PRO A 68 -9.90 -4.43 16.08
C PRO A 68 -9.09 -3.12 16.08
N PRO A 69 -9.65 -2.02 16.62
CA PRO A 69 -8.90 -0.79 16.87
C PRO A 69 -7.72 -1.05 17.84
N PRO A 70 -6.72 -0.14 17.90
CA PRO A 70 -6.70 1.15 17.22
C PRO A 70 -6.38 1.03 15.73
N HIS A 71 -6.95 1.91 14.89
CA HIS A 71 -6.65 1.98 13.47
C HIS A 71 -5.52 2.96 13.19
N THR A 72 -4.28 2.48 13.31
CA THR A 72 -3.03 3.27 13.17
C THR A 72 -2.00 2.55 12.30
N LEU A 73 -0.98 3.26 11.80
CA LEU A 73 0.15 2.66 11.10
C LEU A 73 0.89 1.65 12.00
N ALA A 74 1.02 1.98 13.28
CA ALA A 74 1.62 1.09 14.27
C ALA A 74 0.88 -0.24 14.37
N ALA A 75 -0.44 -0.20 14.50
CA ALA A 75 -1.27 -1.40 14.57
C ALA A 75 -1.27 -2.18 13.23
N ALA A 76 -1.23 -1.48 12.08
CA ALA A 76 -1.08 -2.13 10.78
C ALA A 76 0.28 -2.87 10.66
N ALA A 77 1.37 -2.27 11.15
CA ALA A 77 2.67 -2.93 11.19
C ALA A 77 2.70 -4.14 12.14
N ASP A 78 1.97 -4.09 13.28
CA ASP A 78 1.82 -5.24 14.19
C ASP A 78 1.01 -6.37 13.56
N ASP A 79 -0.02 -6.06 12.76
CA ASP A 79 -0.77 -7.06 11.97
C ASP A 79 0.16 -7.79 11.00
N LEU A 80 1.02 -7.05 10.29
CA LEU A 80 1.99 -7.62 9.36
C LEU A 80 3.04 -8.47 10.07
N ALA A 81 3.48 -8.08 11.27
CA ALA A 81 4.40 -8.87 12.07
C ALA A 81 3.79 -10.22 12.49
N ARG A 82 2.50 -10.21 12.92
CA ARG A 82 1.77 -11.45 13.23
C ARG A 82 1.56 -12.32 11.99
N LEU A 83 1.19 -11.70 10.86
CA LEU A 83 1.07 -12.42 9.60
C LEU A 83 2.39 -13.08 9.21
N SER A 84 3.49 -12.34 9.28
CA SER A 84 4.83 -12.86 8.94
C SER A 84 5.23 -14.07 9.77
N ALA A 85 4.90 -14.07 11.05
CA ALA A 85 5.16 -15.19 11.94
C ALA A 85 4.31 -16.43 11.61
N ALA A 86 3.20 -16.28 10.91
CA ALA A 86 2.29 -17.36 10.54
C ALA A 86 2.52 -17.89 9.12
N LEU A 87 3.29 -17.17 8.30
CA LEU A 87 3.60 -17.60 6.93
C LEU A 87 4.62 -18.76 6.94
N PRO A 88 4.52 -19.68 5.97
CA PRO A 88 5.45 -20.83 5.88
C PRO A 88 6.82 -20.45 5.28
N LEU A 89 6.99 -19.22 4.81
CA LEU A 89 8.20 -18.69 4.20
C LEU A 89 8.69 -17.47 4.96
N ASP A 90 10.01 -17.27 4.98
CA ASP A 90 10.61 -16.09 5.58
C ASP A 90 10.21 -14.82 4.83
N VAL A 91 9.66 -13.86 5.56
CA VAL A 91 9.40 -12.52 5.01
C VAL A 91 10.71 -11.75 4.96
N ARG A 92 11.25 -11.63 3.75
CA ARG A 92 12.51 -10.93 3.47
C ARG A 92 12.31 -9.58 2.79
N GLY A 93 11.07 -9.25 2.41
CA GLY A 93 10.76 -7.98 1.75
C GLY A 93 9.39 -7.45 2.09
N VAL A 94 9.24 -6.13 1.93
CA VAL A 94 7.95 -5.44 1.98
C VAL A 94 7.93 -4.35 0.90
N MET A 95 6.82 -4.26 0.19
CA MET A 95 6.55 -3.24 -0.82
C MET A 95 5.18 -2.62 -0.54
N GLY A 96 5.10 -1.29 -0.52
CA GLY A 96 3.84 -0.60 -0.26
C GLY A 96 3.63 0.61 -1.15
N HIS A 97 2.39 0.80 -1.60
CA HIS A 97 1.96 1.92 -2.41
C HIS A 97 1.19 2.94 -1.57
N SER A 98 1.48 4.22 -1.73
CA SER A 98 0.73 5.30 -1.08
C SER A 98 0.62 5.09 0.45
N PHE A 99 -0.60 4.94 1.00
CA PHE A 99 -0.81 4.57 2.40
C PHE A 99 0.01 3.34 2.81
N GLY A 100 -0.01 2.27 1.98
CA GLY A 100 0.78 1.07 2.20
C GLY A 100 2.30 1.32 2.23
N GLY A 101 2.78 2.38 1.59
CA GLY A 101 4.19 2.78 1.64
C GLY A 101 4.63 3.23 3.03
N LYS A 102 3.80 4.01 3.74
CA LYS A 102 4.06 4.34 5.15
C LYS A 102 3.89 3.15 6.08
N VAL A 103 2.92 2.27 5.81
CA VAL A 103 2.79 1.01 6.56
C VAL A 103 4.04 0.14 6.35
N ALA A 104 4.59 0.08 5.13
CA ALA A 104 5.82 -0.65 4.84
C ALA A 104 7.02 -0.08 5.62
N LEU A 105 7.15 1.25 5.70
CA LEU A 105 8.17 1.91 6.53
C LEU A 105 8.00 1.57 8.01
N ALA A 106 6.79 1.67 8.56
CA ALA A 106 6.50 1.35 9.95
C ALA A 106 6.78 -0.13 10.27
N TYR A 107 6.46 -1.04 9.34
CA TYR A 107 6.77 -2.46 9.47
C TYR A 107 8.28 -2.72 9.41
N ALA A 108 8.99 -2.08 8.48
CA ALA A 108 10.44 -2.23 8.36
C ALA A 108 11.20 -1.72 9.59
N ASP A 109 10.69 -0.70 10.28
CA ASP A 109 11.26 -0.24 11.55
C ASP A 109 11.15 -1.31 12.67
N ARG A 110 10.05 -2.08 12.70
CA ARG A 110 9.87 -3.20 13.64
C ARG A 110 10.74 -4.42 13.32
N ARG A 111 11.12 -4.56 12.03
CA ARG A 111 11.84 -5.73 11.51
C ARG A 111 13.28 -5.37 11.12
N ARG A 112 13.92 -4.48 11.91
CA ARG A 112 15.31 -4.08 11.67
C ARG A 112 16.24 -5.29 11.66
N GLY A 113 17.10 -5.34 10.62
CA GLY A 113 18.06 -6.43 10.42
C GLY A 113 17.47 -7.73 9.88
N GLU A 114 16.16 -7.80 9.64
CA GLU A 114 15.48 -9.02 9.19
C GLU A 114 15.06 -8.94 7.71
N LEU A 115 14.85 -7.74 7.17
CA LEU A 115 14.44 -7.54 5.79
C LEU A 115 15.64 -7.28 4.88
N ASP A 116 15.59 -7.85 3.67
CA ASP A 116 16.55 -7.58 2.60
C ASP A 116 16.05 -6.44 1.69
N GLN A 117 14.73 -6.27 1.57
CA GLN A 117 14.09 -5.36 0.61
C GLN A 117 12.96 -4.54 1.25
N LEU A 118 13.00 -3.22 1.06
CA LEU A 118 11.90 -2.29 1.37
C LEU A 118 11.64 -1.43 0.14
N TRP A 119 10.40 -1.44 -0.37
CA TRP A 119 10.01 -0.64 -1.53
C TRP A 119 8.85 0.28 -1.20
N VAL A 120 9.05 1.57 -1.43
CA VAL A 120 8.06 2.63 -1.20
C VAL A 120 7.62 3.16 -2.56
N LEU A 121 6.38 2.83 -2.93
CA LEU A 121 5.82 3.18 -4.23
C LEU A 121 4.92 4.43 -4.09
N ASP A 122 5.38 5.53 -4.64
CA ASP A 122 4.71 6.85 -4.67
C ASP A 122 4.07 7.22 -3.33
N SER A 123 4.90 7.21 -2.29
CA SER A 123 4.54 7.56 -0.91
C SER A 123 5.64 8.38 -0.25
N THR A 124 5.25 9.21 0.71
CA THR A 124 6.18 10.07 1.45
C THR A 124 6.38 9.60 2.88
N PRO A 125 7.59 9.65 3.45
CA PRO A 125 7.83 9.47 4.87
C PRO A 125 7.35 10.64 5.74
N SER A 126 7.16 11.84 5.16
CA SER A 126 6.87 13.08 5.90
C SER A 126 5.52 13.07 6.61
N ALA A 127 5.48 13.62 7.81
CA ALA A 127 4.24 14.05 8.43
C ALA A 127 3.62 15.21 7.61
N ARG A 128 2.31 15.22 7.53
CA ARG A 128 1.51 16.27 6.87
C ARG A 128 0.29 16.60 7.72
N PRO A 129 0.44 17.29 8.87
CA PRO A 129 -0.65 17.49 9.83
C PRO A 129 -1.90 18.14 9.24
N SER A 130 -1.73 18.99 8.20
CA SER A 130 -2.85 19.60 7.45
C SER A 130 -3.39 18.72 6.30
N GLY A 131 -2.92 17.48 6.19
CA GLY A 131 -3.30 16.59 5.08
C GLY A 131 -4.77 16.20 5.08
N MET A 132 -5.40 16.13 6.26
CA MET A 132 -6.83 15.84 6.39
C MET A 132 -7.72 16.89 5.74
N ASP A 133 -7.22 18.12 5.59
CA ASP A 133 -8.00 19.24 5.03
C ASP A 133 -7.80 19.41 3.51
N ARG A 134 -6.70 18.88 2.94
CA ARG A 134 -6.23 19.31 1.62
C ARG A 134 -5.92 18.20 0.63
N VAL A 135 -5.68 16.96 1.07
CA VAL A 135 -5.19 15.86 0.20
C VAL A 135 -6.35 15.07 -0.40
N GLY A 136 -6.17 14.55 -1.62
CA GLY A 136 -7.18 13.82 -2.37
C GLY A 136 -7.89 12.73 -1.59
N ALA A 137 -7.15 11.90 -0.84
CA ALA A 137 -7.73 10.81 -0.05
C ALA A 137 -8.70 11.29 1.04
N ALA A 138 -8.40 12.40 1.73
CA ALA A 138 -9.29 12.97 2.74
C ALA A 138 -10.55 13.58 2.11
N LYS A 139 -10.44 14.19 0.92
CA LYS A 139 -11.61 14.68 0.16
C LYS A 139 -12.50 13.53 -0.30
N ILE A 140 -11.90 12.42 -0.76
CA ILE A 140 -12.63 11.21 -1.13
C ILE A 140 -13.36 10.63 0.09
N LEU A 141 -12.71 10.57 1.25
CA LEU A 141 -13.36 10.13 2.49
C LEU A 141 -14.57 10.99 2.83
N ALA A 142 -14.40 12.32 2.88
CA ALA A 142 -15.49 13.25 3.19
C ALA A 142 -16.67 13.13 2.20
N MET A 143 -16.38 12.93 0.91
CA MET A 143 -17.39 12.67 -0.11
C MET A 143 -18.13 11.35 0.18
N LEU A 144 -17.41 10.26 0.43
CA LEU A 144 -18.01 8.94 0.71
C LEU A 144 -18.90 8.96 1.96
N GLU A 145 -18.51 9.70 2.98
CA GLU A 145 -19.29 9.88 4.22
C GLU A 145 -20.60 10.67 4.02
N SER A 146 -20.68 11.46 2.95
CA SER A 146 -21.91 12.18 2.58
C SER A 146 -22.92 11.30 1.84
N PHE A 147 -22.53 10.11 1.40
CA PHE A 147 -23.39 9.25 0.60
C PHE A 147 -24.38 8.46 1.47
N PRO A 148 -25.56 8.10 0.91
CA PRO A 148 -26.45 7.18 1.58
C PRO A 148 -25.78 5.83 1.89
N ALA A 149 -26.07 5.24 3.04
CA ALA A 149 -25.54 3.94 3.42
C ALA A 149 -25.98 2.82 2.47
N GLU A 150 -27.16 2.98 1.84
CA GLU A 150 -27.73 2.05 0.88
C GLU A 150 -27.97 2.74 -0.46
N LEU A 151 -27.62 2.04 -1.51
CA LEU A 151 -27.75 2.51 -2.90
C LEU A 151 -28.55 1.47 -3.70
N PRO A 152 -29.37 1.89 -4.68
CA PRO A 152 -30.15 0.97 -5.51
C PRO A 152 -29.29 0.14 -6.47
N SER A 153 -28.12 0.64 -6.83
CA SER A 153 -27.21 -0.05 -7.75
C SER A 153 -25.75 0.42 -7.58
N ARG A 154 -24.81 -0.37 -8.14
CA ARG A 154 -23.40 0.03 -8.28
C ARG A 154 -23.26 1.24 -9.21
N ASP A 155 -24.10 1.34 -10.25
CA ASP A 155 -24.09 2.47 -11.18
C ASP A 155 -24.47 3.76 -10.48
N ARG A 156 -25.42 3.74 -9.54
CA ARG A 156 -25.76 4.90 -8.72
C ARG A 156 -24.58 5.38 -7.87
N PHE A 157 -23.75 4.47 -7.36
CA PHE A 157 -22.50 4.84 -6.68
C PHE A 157 -21.56 5.57 -7.64
N LEU A 158 -21.35 5.02 -8.84
CA LEU A 158 -20.49 5.63 -9.87
C LEU A 158 -20.95 7.02 -10.27
N GLU A 159 -22.26 7.20 -10.45
CA GLU A 159 -22.87 8.51 -10.74
C GLU A 159 -22.59 9.53 -9.62
N LEU A 160 -22.78 9.13 -8.36
CA LEU A 160 -22.50 9.98 -7.21
C LEU A 160 -21.03 10.39 -7.16
N VAL A 161 -20.11 9.43 -7.27
CA VAL A 161 -18.66 9.69 -7.22
C VAL A 161 -18.25 10.64 -8.36
N THR A 162 -18.69 10.38 -9.59
CA THR A 162 -18.34 11.21 -10.75
C THR A 162 -18.98 12.58 -10.71
N SER A 163 -20.18 12.75 -10.13
CA SER A 163 -20.83 14.05 -9.94
C SER A 163 -20.06 14.96 -8.98
N HIS A 164 -19.21 14.40 -8.13
CA HIS A 164 -18.30 15.17 -7.26
C HIS A 164 -16.93 15.46 -7.92
N GLY A 165 -16.83 15.25 -9.24
CA GLY A 165 -15.62 15.60 -10.02
C GLY A 165 -14.51 14.54 -9.97
N VAL A 166 -14.76 13.36 -9.43
CA VAL A 166 -13.80 12.25 -9.42
C VAL A 166 -13.74 11.63 -10.82
N ALA A 167 -12.54 11.38 -11.33
CA ALA A 167 -12.33 10.76 -12.62
C ALA A 167 -12.95 9.36 -12.69
N ARG A 168 -13.44 8.95 -13.86
CA ARG A 168 -14.13 7.66 -14.03
C ARG A 168 -13.28 6.47 -13.60
N ALA A 169 -11.99 6.44 -13.93
CA ALA A 169 -11.09 5.37 -13.54
C ALA A 169 -10.95 5.23 -12.00
N GLU A 170 -10.89 6.36 -11.29
CA GLU A 170 -10.86 6.38 -9.84
C GLU A 170 -12.22 5.98 -9.23
N ALA A 171 -13.33 6.40 -9.83
CA ALA A 171 -14.66 5.99 -9.44
C ALA A 171 -14.86 4.47 -9.60
N ASP A 172 -14.42 3.89 -10.72
CA ASP A 172 -14.46 2.44 -10.96
C ASP A 172 -13.62 1.67 -9.93
N TRP A 173 -12.46 2.21 -9.57
CA TRP A 173 -11.61 1.65 -8.52
C TRP A 173 -12.28 1.73 -7.13
N LEU A 174 -12.85 2.86 -6.74
CA LEU A 174 -13.61 2.98 -5.48
C LEU A 174 -14.81 2.01 -5.46
N ALA A 175 -15.50 1.86 -6.59
CA ALA A 175 -16.65 0.97 -6.74
C ALA A 175 -16.31 -0.53 -6.58
N MET A 176 -15.02 -0.90 -6.56
CA MET A 176 -14.59 -2.25 -6.18
C MET A 176 -14.97 -2.59 -4.73
N ASN A 177 -15.19 -1.58 -3.88
CA ASN A 177 -15.66 -1.73 -2.50
C ASN A 177 -17.19 -1.75 -2.38
N VAL A 178 -17.93 -1.60 -3.47
CA VAL A 178 -19.41 -1.67 -3.46
C VAL A 178 -19.84 -3.12 -3.67
N ARG A 179 -20.65 -3.64 -2.76
CA ARG A 179 -21.17 -5.01 -2.79
C ARG A 179 -22.69 -4.99 -2.66
N ARG A 180 -23.33 -5.97 -3.30
CA ARG A 180 -24.75 -6.22 -3.12
C ARG A 180 -24.97 -6.93 -1.79
N GLU A 181 -25.89 -6.42 -0.97
CA GLU A 181 -26.35 -6.99 0.30
C GLU A 181 -27.88 -6.97 0.30
N GLY A 182 -28.49 -8.15 0.10
CA GLY A 182 -29.93 -8.25 -0.13
C GLY A 182 -30.35 -7.52 -1.40
N ASP A 183 -31.26 -6.56 -1.28
CA ASP A 183 -31.78 -5.77 -2.39
C ASP A 183 -31.05 -4.41 -2.57
N ALA A 184 -30.08 -4.12 -1.73
CA ALA A 184 -29.31 -2.88 -1.78
C ALA A 184 -27.83 -3.12 -2.12
N PHE A 185 -27.14 -2.04 -2.47
CA PHE A 185 -25.69 -1.99 -2.61
C PHE A 185 -25.11 -1.10 -1.52
N ARG A 186 -23.99 -1.54 -0.91
CA ARG A 186 -23.32 -0.81 0.16
C ARG A 186 -21.83 -0.67 -0.13
N PHE A 187 -21.26 0.47 0.28
CA PHE A 187 -19.80 0.65 0.34
C PHE A 187 -19.30 -0.04 1.62
N ARG A 188 -18.39 -1.00 1.46
CA ARG A 188 -18.06 -1.96 2.52
C ARG A 188 -16.97 -1.52 3.50
N LEU A 189 -16.23 -0.48 3.19
CA LEU A 189 -15.19 -0.01 4.10
C LEU A 189 -15.82 0.72 5.28
N ASP A 190 -15.32 0.47 6.48
CA ASP A 190 -15.64 1.27 7.67
C ASP A 190 -14.95 2.63 7.54
N LEU A 191 -15.74 3.65 7.18
CA LEU A 191 -15.22 5.01 6.93
C LEU A 191 -14.66 5.66 8.21
N ALA A 192 -15.14 5.28 9.40
CA ALA A 192 -14.58 5.75 10.65
C ALA A 192 -13.18 5.17 10.87
N ALA A 193 -12.99 3.88 10.65
CA ALA A 193 -11.67 3.25 10.70
C ALA A 193 -10.72 3.82 9.64
N ILE A 194 -11.21 4.10 8.43
CA ILE A 194 -10.42 4.75 7.38
C ILE A 194 -10.01 6.17 7.79
N ARG A 195 -10.89 6.92 8.45
CA ARG A 195 -10.57 8.25 8.99
C ARG A 195 -9.43 8.19 10.00
N ASP A 196 -9.49 7.26 10.95
CA ASP A 196 -8.45 7.07 11.96
C ASP A 196 -7.11 6.72 11.30
N LEU A 197 -7.11 5.79 10.33
CA LEU A 197 -5.92 5.42 9.56
C LEU A 197 -5.32 6.61 8.81
N LEU A 198 -6.14 7.45 8.19
CA LEU A 198 -5.66 8.65 7.48
C LEU A 198 -5.14 9.71 8.45
N ALA A 199 -5.81 9.92 9.58
CA ALA A 199 -5.35 10.86 10.60
C ALA A 199 -3.96 10.47 11.11
N ASP A 200 -3.76 9.20 11.46
CA ASP A 200 -2.46 8.70 11.90
C ASP A 200 -1.42 8.76 10.76
N TYR A 201 -1.79 8.37 9.53
CA TYR A 201 -0.93 8.46 8.33
C TYR A 201 -0.37 9.88 8.14
N PHE A 202 -1.20 10.91 8.29
CA PHE A 202 -0.77 12.29 8.13
C PHE A 202 0.03 12.82 9.33
N ALA A 203 -0.17 12.27 10.52
CA ALA A 203 0.54 12.66 11.73
C ALA A 203 1.97 12.09 11.82
N GLN A 204 2.20 10.89 11.25
CA GLN A 204 3.47 10.18 11.42
C GLN A 204 4.58 10.73 10.52
N ASP A 205 5.76 10.99 11.13
CA ASP A 205 7.03 11.21 10.45
C ASP A 205 7.87 9.93 10.50
N LEU A 206 8.15 9.36 9.33
CA LEU A 206 8.92 8.12 9.19
C LEU A 206 10.28 8.33 8.51
N TRP A 207 10.76 9.58 8.39
CA TRP A 207 12.11 9.86 7.94
C TRP A 207 13.20 9.16 8.76
N PRO A 208 13.07 9.03 10.09
CA PRO A 208 14.06 8.28 10.88
C PRO A 208 14.28 6.83 10.43
N VAL A 209 13.29 6.20 9.79
CA VAL A 209 13.41 4.83 9.24
C VAL A 209 14.26 4.81 7.98
N VAL A 210 14.16 5.88 7.17
CA VAL A 210 14.92 6.06 5.93
C VAL A 210 16.35 6.49 6.22
N GLU A 211 16.52 7.41 7.18
CA GLU A 211 17.82 8.03 7.53
C GLU A 211 18.73 7.14 8.39
N ARG A 212 18.18 6.09 8.99
CA ARG A 212 18.92 5.11 9.79
C ARG A 212 18.80 3.73 9.16
N PRO A 213 19.44 3.50 7.99
CA PRO A 213 19.44 2.19 7.36
C PRO A 213 20.03 1.15 8.32
N ASP A 214 19.54 -0.08 8.24
CA ASP A 214 20.03 -1.18 9.08
C ASP A 214 21.23 -1.94 8.46
N GLY A 215 21.85 -1.33 7.47
CA GLY A 215 23.11 -1.76 6.85
C GLY A 215 23.03 -2.94 5.88
N ARG A 216 21.92 -3.66 5.84
CA ARG A 216 21.69 -4.82 4.96
C ARG A 216 20.55 -4.62 3.98
N ARG A 217 19.52 -3.93 4.41
CA ARG A 217 18.29 -3.77 3.65
C ARG A 217 18.47 -2.77 2.51
N HIS A 218 18.18 -3.21 1.28
CA HIS A 218 17.95 -2.27 0.20
C HIS A 218 16.62 -1.55 0.39
N THR A 219 16.64 -0.21 0.33
CA THR A 219 15.44 0.63 0.40
C THR A 219 15.28 1.37 -0.93
N GLY A 220 14.24 1.03 -1.70
CA GLY A 220 13.95 1.65 -2.98
C GLY A 220 12.71 2.54 -2.91
N PHE A 221 12.83 3.76 -3.45
CA PHE A 221 11.70 4.64 -3.72
C PHE A 221 11.41 4.63 -5.22
N VAL A 222 10.14 4.41 -5.58
CA VAL A 222 9.66 4.57 -6.95
C VAL A 222 8.59 5.66 -6.96
N ILE A 223 8.83 6.74 -7.69
CA ILE A 223 8.03 7.96 -7.66
C ILE A 223 7.43 8.20 -9.05
N GLY A 224 6.12 8.46 -9.11
CA GLY A 224 5.45 8.89 -10.33
C GLY A 224 5.92 10.31 -10.74
N GLY A 225 6.38 10.46 -11.98
CA GLY A 225 6.86 11.74 -12.48
C GLY A 225 5.78 12.83 -12.55
N ARG A 226 4.52 12.41 -12.71
CA ARG A 226 3.33 13.27 -12.78
C ARG A 226 2.54 13.31 -11.46
N SER A 227 3.01 12.59 -10.43
CA SER A 227 2.37 12.56 -9.11
C SER A 227 2.79 13.74 -8.25
N ASP A 228 1.87 14.29 -7.48
CA ASP A 228 2.09 15.31 -6.46
C ASP A 228 2.13 14.74 -5.03
N THR A 229 2.01 13.43 -4.89
CA THR A 229 2.02 12.72 -3.59
C THR A 229 3.33 12.91 -2.86
N VAL A 230 4.46 12.85 -3.57
CA VAL A 230 5.79 13.10 -3.01
C VAL A 230 6.19 14.54 -3.36
N SER A 231 6.29 15.41 -2.36
CA SER A 231 6.62 16.83 -2.55
C SER A 231 8.02 17.01 -3.15
N ALA A 232 8.28 18.18 -3.73
CA ALA A 232 9.61 18.53 -4.26
C ALA A 232 10.70 18.41 -3.17
N ASP A 233 10.41 18.84 -1.95
CA ASP A 233 11.31 18.75 -0.80
C ASP A 233 11.61 17.29 -0.41
N ASP A 234 10.56 16.45 -0.37
CA ASP A 234 10.73 15.01 -0.08
C ASP A 234 11.53 14.30 -1.18
N ARG A 235 11.27 14.64 -2.45
CA ARG A 235 12.07 14.13 -3.60
C ARG A 235 13.54 14.52 -3.49
N ALA A 236 13.83 15.79 -3.19
CA ALA A 236 15.17 16.28 -3.00
C ALA A 236 15.87 15.61 -1.81
N ARG A 237 15.14 15.43 -0.69
CA ARG A 237 15.66 14.78 0.52
C ARG A 237 16.04 13.32 0.27
N VAL A 238 15.15 12.53 -0.32
CA VAL A 238 15.44 11.12 -0.61
C VAL A 238 16.55 10.97 -1.64
N ALA A 239 16.62 11.83 -2.67
CA ALA A 239 17.71 11.84 -3.65
C ALA A 239 19.07 12.17 -3.01
N SER A 240 19.10 13.13 -2.08
CA SER A 240 20.30 13.49 -1.32
C SER A 240 20.79 12.35 -0.42
N LEU A 241 19.87 11.58 0.18
CA LEU A 241 20.21 10.41 0.97
C LEU A 241 20.76 9.28 0.08
N ALA A 242 20.09 8.99 -1.03
CA ALA A 242 20.51 7.96 -1.98
C ALA A 242 21.89 8.21 -2.59
N ALA A 243 22.27 9.49 -2.77
CA ALA A 243 23.61 9.84 -3.22
C ALA A 243 24.74 9.52 -2.22
N LYS A 244 24.39 9.28 -0.95
CA LYS A 244 25.33 9.03 0.16
C LYS A 244 25.29 7.59 0.67
N ASP A 245 24.21 6.87 0.39
CA ASP A 245 23.97 5.52 0.90
C ASP A 245 23.67 4.57 -0.28
N PRO A 246 24.56 3.64 -0.62
CA PRO A 246 24.37 2.70 -1.72
C PRO A 246 23.23 1.70 -1.48
N THR A 247 22.73 1.58 -0.25
CA THR A 247 21.58 0.74 0.07
C THR A 247 20.26 1.44 -0.18
N LEU A 248 20.28 2.74 -0.52
CA LEU A 248 19.10 3.53 -0.86
C LEU A 248 19.08 3.86 -2.36
N SER A 249 17.98 3.61 -3.03
CA SER A 249 17.77 3.97 -4.44
C SER A 249 16.50 4.79 -4.64
N VAL A 250 16.53 5.67 -5.66
CA VAL A 250 15.38 6.47 -6.08
C VAL A 250 15.19 6.33 -7.58
N HIS A 251 13.98 5.96 -7.97
CA HIS A 251 13.58 5.79 -9.36
C HIS A 251 12.38 6.69 -9.65
N VAL A 252 12.40 7.40 -10.77
CA VAL A 252 11.26 8.19 -11.24
C VAL A 252 10.73 7.53 -12.51
N LEU A 253 9.43 7.25 -12.52
CA LEU A 253 8.70 6.83 -13.71
C LEU A 253 8.07 8.08 -14.34
N PRO A 254 8.67 8.66 -15.39
CA PRO A 254 8.38 10.04 -15.83
C PRO A 254 6.93 10.22 -16.31
N ASN A 255 6.34 9.17 -16.84
CA ASN A 255 4.97 9.18 -17.39
C ASN A 255 3.90 8.67 -16.42
N ALA A 256 4.28 8.10 -15.28
CA ALA A 256 3.35 7.62 -14.27
C ALA A 256 2.82 8.74 -13.39
N GLY A 257 1.55 8.68 -13.04
CA GLY A 257 0.92 9.42 -11.95
C GLY A 257 1.08 8.70 -10.62
N HIS A 258 0.06 8.83 -9.76
CA HIS A 258 0.07 8.22 -8.43
C HIS A 258 0.06 6.68 -8.45
N TRP A 259 -0.60 6.06 -9.42
CA TRP A 259 -0.73 4.60 -9.51
C TRP A 259 0.37 3.98 -10.37
N VAL A 260 1.62 4.08 -9.93
CA VAL A 260 2.83 3.65 -10.68
C VAL A 260 2.74 2.22 -11.23
N HIS A 261 2.06 1.30 -10.52
CA HIS A 261 1.85 -0.09 -10.92
C HIS A 261 0.75 -0.28 -11.99
N VAL A 262 -0.01 0.77 -12.27
CA VAL A 262 -1.04 0.82 -13.31
C VAL A 262 -0.58 1.67 -14.48
N ASP A 263 0.04 2.82 -14.20
CA ASP A 263 0.41 3.82 -15.18
C ASP A 263 1.67 3.43 -15.98
N ASP A 264 2.64 2.77 -15.32
CA ASP A 264 3.86 2.25 -15.95
C ASP A 264 4.28 0.90 -15.32
N PRO A 265 3.47 -0.16 -15.51
CA PRO A 265 3.77 -1.49 -14.96
C PRO A 265 5.07 -2.08 -15.49
N GLU A 266 5.44 -1.80 -16.74
CA GLU A 266 6.68 -2.30 -17.34
C GLU A 266 7.91 -1.59 -16.75
N GLY A 267 7.84 -0.27 -16.53
CA GLY A 267 8.89 0.48 -15.87
C GLY A 267 9.11 0.01 -14.44
N LEU A 268 8.03 -0.18 -13.70
CA LEU A 268 8.08 -0.72 -12.35
C LEU A 268 8.63 -2.16 -12.31
N LEU A 269 8.22 -3.00 -13.27
CA LEU A 269 8.70 -4.39 -13.38
C LEU A 269 10.22 -4.43 -13.65
N ARG A 270 10.75 -3.57 -14.54
CA ARG A 270 12.19 -3.49 -14.79
C ARG A 270 12.96 -3.10 -13.53
N ILE A 271 12.49 -2.11 -12.76
CA ILE A 271 13.14 -1.64 -11.54
C ILE A 271 13.17 -2.76 -10.49
N LEU A 272 12.01 -3.33 -10.17
CA LEU A 272 11.90 -4.37 -9.14
C LEU A 272 12.56 -5.68 -9.59
N GLY A 273 12.42 -6.06 -10.86
CA GLY A 273 13.02 -7.27 -11.41
C GLY A 273 14.55 -7.25 -11.33
N ALA A 274 15.17 -6.09 -11.64
CA ALA A 274 16.63 -5.92 -11.50
C ALA A 274 17.09 -6.02 -10.03
N ALA A 275 16.30 -5.52 -9.08
CA ALA A 275 16.66 -5.51 -7.67
C ALA A 275 16.39 -6.85 -6.95
N LEU A 276 15.42 -7.62 -7.40
CA LEU A 276 14.97 -8.86 -6.76
C LEU A 276 15.52 -10.12 -7.42
N GLY A 277 15.94 -10.04 -8.70
CA GLY A 277 16.43 -11.17 -9.49
C GLY A 277 17.95 -11.37 -9.43
N GLY A 278 18.68 -10.56 -8.64
CA GLY A 278 20.13 -10.63 -8.45
C GLY A 278 20.55 -11.58 -7.36
#